data_ed6e0633b3b0337d8797071f2b58beb3
#
_entry.id   ed6e0633b3b0337d8797071f2b58beb3
#
_cell.length_a   1.000
_cell.length_b   1.000
_cell.length_c   1.000
_cell.angle_alpha   90.00
_cell.angle_beta   90.00
_cell.angle_gamma   90.00
#
_symmetry.space_group_name_H-M   'P 1'
#
loop_
_entity.id
_entity.type
_entity.pdbx_description
1 polymer ?
#
loop_
_entity_poly.entity_id
_entity_poly.type
_entity_poly.pdbx_seq_one_letter_code
_entity_poly.pdbx_strand_id
1 'polypeptide(L)'
;MNLFRPYGSGEPRRDARGRLIGIDRYQDVLGRNWKRFFLTGLVTIAGCLPLTAGVAYAVLSSSLLVLLPASLIGGAIAGPFIACLYDAVLRALRDAPGSWAQNYRRSLAQNWRAALLPGALTGLFLGSAVFAGMLFFAWSTAAPSGMTIAVFLFSCLIFLVLSTLYWPQLVLFDQRAAVRLRNSLLFIVKNFWSTLGVCLLQLAWWLLMVLFAPWTLILLPLAAVWFDLFAALFLLYDRLDEAFAIEKSLAQAFPEQVPRRDC
;
A
#
# COMPACT_ATOMS: atom_id res chain seq x y z
N MET A 1 6.95 0.73 -28.35
CA MET A 1 7.09 2.17 -28.65
C MET A 1 7.10 2.91 -27.32
N ASN A 2 8.24 3.49 -26.89
CA ASN A 2 8.35 4.21 -25.62
C ASN A 2 7.75 5.63 -25.77
N LEU A 3 6.48 5.79 -25.44
CA LEU A 3 5.72 7.04 -25.57
C LEU A 3 6.27 8.19 -24.69
N PHE A 4 7.15 7.90 -23.74
CA PHE A 4 7.64 8.86 -22.75
C PHE A 4 9.17 9.12 -22.82
N ARG A 5 9.87 8.64 -23.85
CA ARG A 5 11.27 9.04 -24.06
C ARG A 5 11.30 10.35 -24.82
N PRO A 6 11.82 11.45 -24.25
CA PRO A 6 12.11 12.65 -25.01
C PRO A 6 13.10 12.30 -26.13
N TYR A 7 12.83 12.77 -27.31
CA TYR A 7 13.72 12.64 -28.46
C TYR A 7 15.11 13.17 -28.08
N GLY A 8 16.15 12.31 -28.09
CA GLY A 8 17.51 12.72 -27.70
C GLY A 8 17.95 12.38 -26.27
N SER A 9 17.18 11.63 -25.50
CA SER A 9 17.68 11.11 -24.21
C SER A 9 18.81 10.09 -24.47
N GLY A 10 19.99 10.37 -23.93
CA GLY A 10 21.15 9.49 -23.98
C GLY A 10 20.87 8.07 -23.43
N GLU A 11 21.88 7.24 -23.36
CA GLU A 11 21.76 5.89 -22.82
C GLU A 11 21.05 5.88 -21.46
N PRO A 12 20.15 4.90 -21.21
CA PRO A 12 19.40 4.84 -19.97
C PRO A 12 20.37 4.75 -18.78
N ARG A 13 20.21 5.64 -17.82
CA ARG A 13 21.04 5.66 -16.61
C ARG A 13 20.82 4.37 -15.81
N ARG A 14 21.93 3.76 -15.37
CA ARG A 14 21.91 2.56 -14.56
C ARG A 14 22.59 2.83 -13.22
N ASP A 15 22.11 2.16 -12.17
CA ASP A 15 22.76 2.15 -10.86
C ASP A 15 24.00 1.25 -10.85
N ALA A 16 24.71 1.20 -9.73
CA ALA A 16 25.87 0.32 -9.53
C ALA A 16 25.53 -1.19 -9.65
N ARG A 17 24.25 -1.54 -9.64
CA ARG A 17 23.72 -2.91 -9.78
C ARG A 17 23.26 -3.20 -11.21
N GLY A 18 23.44 -2.24 -12.15
CA GLY A 18 23.00 -2.37 -13.54
C GLY A 18 21.50 -2.18 -13.77
N ARG A 19 20.72 -1.77 -12.75
CA ARG A 19 19.28 -1.48 -12.86
C ARG A 19 19.05 -0.10 -13.43
N LEU A 20 17.99 0.06 -14.19
CA LEU A 20 17.54 1.37 -14.66
C LEU A 20 17.22 2.28 -13.46
N ILE A 21 17.35 3.60 -13.63
CA ILE A 21 17.09 4.61 -12.59
C ILE A 21 15.93 5.50 -13.01
N GLY A 22 15.19 6.02 -12.02
CA GLY A 22 14.15 7.02 -12.23
C GLY A 22 12.95 6.50 -13.02
N ILE A 23 12.47 7.28 -14.00
CA ILE A 23 11.24 6.97 -14.75
C ILE A 23 11.39 5.74 -15.64
N ASP A 24 12.58 5.48 -16.18
CA ASP A 24 12.86 4.27 -16.97
C ASP A 24 12.71 3.01 -16.12
N ARG A 25 13.16 3.05 -14.86
CA ARG A 25 12.96 1.97 -13.88
C ARG A 25 11.49 1.78 -13.56
N TYR A 26 10.76 2.87 -13.34
CA TYR A 26 9.33 2.82 -13.05
C TYR A 26 8.56 2.13 -14.16
N GLN A 27 8.79 2.53 -15.41
CA GLN A 27 8.14 1.96 -16.60
C GLN A 27 8.50 0.49 -16.81
N ASP A 28 9.77 0.13 -16.60
CA ASP A 28 10.26 -1.24 -16.76
C ASP A 28 9.63 -2.18 -15.72
N VAL A 29 9.64 -1.81 -14.44
CA VAL A 29 9.03 -2.62 -13.38
C VAL A 29 7.52 -2.74 -13.57
N LEU A 30 6.85 -1.63 -13.88
CA LEU A 30 5.41 -1.62 -14.14
C LEU A 30 5.06 -2.49 -15.35
N GLY A 31 5.75 -2.31 -16.47
CA GLY A 31 5.50 -3.03 -17.72
C GLY A 31 5.67 -4.55 -17.58
N ARG A 32 6.71 -4.99 -16.84
CA ARG A 32 6.97 -6.42 -16.61
C ARG A 32 5.99 -7.07 -15.62
N ASN A 33 5.47 -6.30 -14.66
CA ASN A 33 4.73 -6.85 -13.52
C ASN A 33 3.24 -6.44 -13.47
N TRP A 34 2.72 -5.65 -14.41
CA TRP A 34 1.35 -5.14 -14.36
C TRP A 34 0.28 -6.23 -14.20
N LYS A 35 0.44 -7.40 -14.87
CA LYS A 35 -0.47 -8.55 -14.72
C LYS A 35 -0.47 -9.11 -13.31
N ARG A 36 0.73 -9.18 -12.67
CA ARG A 36 0.88 -9.65 -11.28
C ARG A 36 0.22 -8.68 -10.31
N PHE A 37 0.41 -7.37 -10.51
CA PHE A 37 -0.22 -6.33 -9.69
C PHE A 37 -1.73 -6.35 -9.84
N PHE A 38 -2.23 -6.43 -11.06
CA PHE A 38 -3.66 -6.51 -11.34
C PHE A 38 -4.32 -7.72 -10.68
N LEU A 39 -3.77 -8.93 -10.87
CA LEU A 39 -4.30 -10.15 -10.26
C LEU A 39 -4.26 -10.08 -8.73
N THR A 40 -3.14 -9.60 -8.16
CA THR A 40 -3.04 -9.46 -6.69
C THR A 40 -4.01 -8.40 -6.18
N GLY A 41 -4.16 -7.29 -6.90
CA GLY A 41 -5.13 -6.24 -6.59
C GLY A 41 -6.56 -6.77 -6.57
N LEU A 42 -6.98 -7.55 -7.60
CA LEU A 42 -8.29 -8.17 -7.64
C LEU A 42 -8.56 -9.10 -6.44
N VAL A 43 -7.57 -9.95 -6.13
CA VAL A 43 -7.71 -10.87 -4.98
C VAL A 43 -7.73 -10.09 -3.66
N THR A 44 -6.97 -9.00 -3.56
CA THR A 44 -7.00 -8.12 -2.38
C THR A 44 -8.38 -7.46 -2.23
N ILE A 45 -8.96 -6.94 -3.30
CA ILE A 45 -10.32 -6.37 -3.27
C ILE A 45 -11.34 -7.43 -2.86
N ALA A 46 -11.26 -8.64 -3.42
CA ALA A 46 -12.12 -9.75 -3.01
C ALA A 46 -11.97 -10.07 -1.51
N GLY A 47 -10.74 -10.05 -0.98
CA GLY A 47 -10.47 -10.21 0.44
C GLY A 47 -10.98 -9.07 1.32
N CYS A 48 -11.14 -7.87 0.75
CA CYS A 48 -11.70 -6.70 1.42
C CYS A 48 -13.25 -6.65 1.36
N LEU A 49 -13.93 -7.52 0.60
CA LEU A 49 -15.39 -7.51 0.50
C LEU A 49 -16.12 -7.60 1.85
N PRO A 50 -15.71 -8.45 2.82
CA PRO A 50 -16.35 -8.48 4.13
C PRO A 50 -16.26 -7.15 4.87
N LEU A 51 -15.11 -6.46 4.77
CA LEU A 51 -14.92 -5.13 5.35
C LEU A 51 -15.83 -4.10 4.68
N THR A 52 -15.79 -4.03 3.36
CA THR A 52 -16.56 -3.03 2.60
C THR A 52 -18.06 -3.25 2.74
N ALA A 53 -18.55 -4.48 2.68
CA ALA A 53 -19.95 -4.80 2.88
C ALA A 53 -20.43 -4.48 4.30
N GLY A 54 -19.62 -4.82 5.32
CA GLY A 54 -19.93 -4.54 6.71
C GLY A 54 -19.96 -3.04 7.02
N VAL A 55 -18.98 -2.28 6.51
CA VAL A 55 -18.95 -0.81 6.65
C VAL A 55 -20.10 -0.17 5.90
N ALA A 56 -20.42 -0.62 4.67
CA ALA A 56 -21.56 -0.11 3.91
C ALA A 56 -22.87 -0.34 4.67
N TYR A 57 -23.06 -1.54 5.24
CA TYR A 57 -24.25 -1.83 6.05
C TYR A 57 -24.34 -0.95 7.30
N ALA A 58 -23.20 -0.73 7.99
CA ALA A 58 -23.12 0.15 9.16
C ALA A 58 -23.47 1.61 8.81
N VAL A 59 -23.03 2.08 7.66
CA VAL A 59 -23.35 3.41 7.12
C VAL A 59 -24.85 3.51 6.79
N LEU A 60 -25.40 2.55 6.04
CA LEU A 60 -26.81 2.54 5.67
C LEU A 60 -27.76 2.46 6.87
N SER A 61 -27.35 1.72 7.91
CA SER A 61 -28.13 1.63 9.18
C SER A 61 -27.79 2.73 10.18
N SER A 62 -26.85 3.62 9.87
CA SER A 62 -26.33 4.67 10.77
C SER A 62 -25.93 4.15 12.15
N SER A 63 -25.39 2.91 12.20
CA SER A 63 -25.14 2.16 13.44
C SER A 63 -23.67 2.01 13.77
N LEU A 64 -23.20 2.66 14.84
CA LEU A 64 -21.85 2.46 15.38
C LEU A 64 -21.66 1.06 15.99
N LEU A 65 -22.72 0.44 16.50
CA LEU A 65 -22.67 -0.92 17.06
C LEU A 65 -22.36 -1.96 15.99
N VAL A 66 -22.79 -1.72 14.75
CA VAL A 66 -22.44 -2.57 13.60
C VAL A 66 -21.07 -2.21 13.06
N LEU A 67 -20.72 -0.91 13.03
CA LEU A 67 -19.46 -0.44 12.47
C LEU A 67 -18.24 -1.09 13.14
N LEU A 68 -18.21 -1.12 14.48
CA LEU A 68 -17.06 -1.60 15.24
C LEU A 68 -16.72 -3.08 14.92
N PRO A 69 -17.64 -4.05 15.10
CA PRO A 69 -17.34 -5.44 14.79
C PRO A 69 -17.12 -5.68 13.29
N ALA A 70 -17.87 -5.00 12.40
CA ALA A 70 -17.70 -5.13 10.96
C ALA A 70 -16.32 -4.66 10.51
N SER A 71 -15.85 -3.54 11.04
CA SER A 71 -14.53 -2.97 10.74
C SER A 71 -13.39 -3.84 11.29
N LEU A 72 -13.50 -4.32 12.53
CA LEU A 72 -12.47 -5.17 13.16
C LEU A 72 -12.38 -6.54 12.48
N ILE A 73 -13.51 -7.23 12.34
CA ILE A 73 -13.52 -8.59 11.75
C ILE A 73 -13.22 -8.52 10.26
N GLY A 74 -13.89 -7.61 9.54
CA GLY A 74 -13.64 -7.41 8.10
C GLY A 74 -12.20 -6.99 7.81
N GLY A 75 -11.63 -6.12 8.64
CA GLY A 75 -10.24 -5.71 8.55
C GLY A 75 -9.25 -6.85 8.86
N ALA A 76 -9.54 -7.67 9.88
CA ALA A 76 -8.74 -8.85 10.17
C ALA A 76 -8.72 -9.84 8.98
N ILE A 77 -9.87 -10.06 8.33
CA ILE A 77 -9.96 -10.89 7.12
C ILE A 77 -9.18 -10.26 5.95
N ALA A 78 -9.27 -8.94 5.76
CA ALA A 78 -8.59 -8.21 4.70
C ALA A 78 -7.06 -8.18 4.88
N GLY A 79 -6.58 -8.16 6.13
CA GLY A 79 -5.16 -8.00 6.46
C GLY A 79 -4.19 -8.92 5.71
N PRO A 80 -4.40 -10.24 5.67
CA PRO A 80 -3.57 -11.18 4.92
C PRO A 80 -3.49 -10.86 3.42
N PHE A 81 -4.57 -10.41 2.80
CA PHE A 81 -4.62 -10.03 1.38
C PHE A 81 -3.87 -8.72 1.11
N ILE A 82 -3.97 -7.77 2.04
CA ILE A 82 -3.19 -6.53 2.01
C ILE A 82 -1.70 -6.86 2.12
N ALA A 83 -1.29 -7.74 3.03
CA ALA A 83 0.10 -8.19 3.15
C ALA A 83 0.61 -8.83 1.85
N CYS A 84 -0.21 -9.66 1.18
CA CYS A 84 0.16 -10.24 -0.11
C CYS A 84 0.35 -9.20 -1.21
N LEU A 85 -0.43 -8.12 -1.20
CA LEU A 85 -0.26 -7.02 -2.16
C LEU A 85 1.07 -6.29 -1.93
N TYR A 86 1.40 -5.98 -0.69
CA TYR A 86 2.70 -5.40 -0.33
C TYR A 86 3.87 -6.31 -0.73
N ASP A 87 3.78 -7.62 -0.48
CA ASP A 87 4.81 -8.58 -0.89
C ASP A 87 4.98 -8.62 -2.41
N ALA A 88 3.88 -8.63 -3.17
CA ALA A 88 3.93 -8.65 -4.63
C ALA A 88 4.64 -7.42 -5.20
N VAL A 89 4.35 -6.22 -4.66
CA VAL A 89 5.00 -4.97 -5.07
C VAL A 89 6.47 -4.98 -4.68
N LEU A 90 6.80 -5.34 -3.45
CA LEU A 90 8.19 -5.38 -2.97
C LEU A 90 9.04 -6.41 -3.73
N ARG A 91 8.48 -7.57 -4.11
CA ARG A 91 9.16 -8.55 -4.97
C ARG A 91 9.43 -7.99 -6.37
N ALA A 92 8.48 -7.27 -6.94
CA ALA A 92 8.66 -6.64 -8.25
C ALA A 92 9.76 -5.57 -8.21
N LEU A 93 9.82 -4.76 -7.16
CA LEU A 93 10.85 -3.73 -6.97
C LEU A 93 12.26 -4.34 -6.82
N ARG A 94 12.36 -5.56 -6.31
CA ARG A 94 13.63 -6.31 -6.15
C ARG A 94 13.97 -7.19 -7.34
N ASP A 95 13.14 -7.24 -8.38
CA ASP A 95 13.26 -8.19 -9.50
C ASP A 95 13.28 -9.66 -9.04
N ALA A 96 12.55 -9.99 -7.96
CA ALA A 96 12.56 -11.33 -7.38
C ALA A 96 11.92 -12.36 -8.34
N PRO A 97 12.57 -13.52 -8.55
CA PRO A 97 12.10 -14.56 -9.45
C PRO A 97 10.85 -15.28 -8.88
N GLY A 98 10.21 -16.08 -9.73
CA GLY A 98 9.13 -16.99 -9.36
C GLY A 98 7.79 -16.68 -10.01
N SER A 99 6.90 -17.69 -10.00
CA SER A 99 5.55 -17.55 -10.52
C SER A 99 4.66 -16.78 -9.54
N TRP A 100 3.68 -16.03 -10.06
CA TRP A 100 2.73 -15.29 -9.23
C TRP A 100 2.02 -16.17 -8.21
N ALA A 101 1.48 -17.29 -8.65
CA ALA A 101 0.68 -18.17 -7.78
C ALA A 101 1.48 -18.78 -6.62
N GLN A 102 2.73 -19.21 -6.88
CA GLN A 102 3.62 -19.74 -5.85
C GLN A 102 3.98 -18.65 -4.82
N ASN A 103 4.38 -17.47 -5.31
CA ASN A 103 4.75 -16.35 -4.45
C ASN A 103 3.56 -15.88 -3.61
N TYR A 104 2.36 -15.80 -4.21
CA TYR A 104 1.15 -15.41 -3.50
C TYR A 104 0.78 -16.39 -2.39
N ARG A 105 0.74 -17.72 -2.70
CA ARG A 105 0.45 -18.75 -1.70
C ARG A 105 1.47 -18.76 -0.56
N ARG A 106 2.77 -18.60 -0.89
CA ARG A 106 3.84 -18.51 0.11
C ARG A 106 3.66 -17.29 1.00
N SER A 107 3.43 -16.12 0.43
CA SER A 107 3.19 -14.88 1.17
C SER A 107 1.99 -15.00 2.10
N LEU A 108 0.87 -15.54 1.60
CA LEU A 108 -0.33 -15.74 2.39
C LEU A 108 -0.05 -16.69 3.57
N ALA A 109 0.58 -17.85 3.33
CA ALA A 109 0.88 -18.83 4.37
C ALA A 109 1.85 -18.30 5.44
N GLN A 110 2.80 -17.43 5.06
CA GLN A 110 3.78 -16.86 5.98
C GLN A 110 3.19 -15.72 6.82
N ASN A 111 2.37 -14.86 6.23
CA ASN A 111 1.97 -13.59 6.85
C ASN A 111 0.56 -13.59 7.46
N TRP A 112 -0.28 -14.60 7.23
CA TRP A 112 -1.70 -14.54 7.58
C TRP A 112 -1.95 -14.24 9.06
N ARG A 113 -1.23 -14.91 10.00
CA ARG A 113 -1.38 -14.66 11.44
C ARG A 113 -0.87 -13.28 11.85
N ALA A 114 0.30 -12.90 11.33
CA ALA A 114 0.91 -11.61 11.64
C ALA A 114 0.10 -10.42 11.11
N ALA A 115 -0.67 -10.63 10.05
CA ALA A 115 -1.48 -9.60 9.39
C ALA A 115 -2.88 -9.42 9.99
N LEU A 116 -3.38 -10.33 10.86
CA LEU A 116 -4.72 -10.25 11.43
C LEU A 116 -4.92 -8.96 12.26
N LEU A 117 -4.04 -8.71 13.23
CA LEU A 117 -4.16 -7.55 14.10
C LEU A 117 -3.95 -6.22 13.35
N PRO A 118 -2.89 -6.04 12.56
CA PRO A 118 -2.74 -4.84 11.74
C PRO A 118 -3.90 -4.65 10.77
N GLY A 119 -4.41 -5.73 10.19
CA GLY A 119 -5.59 -5.71 9.34
C GLY A 119 -6.84 -5.21 10.07
N ALA A 120 -7.09 -5.73 11.29
CA ALA A 120 -8.19 -5.28 12.13
C ALA A 120 -8.09 -3.77 12.45
N LEU A 121 -6.89 -3.28 12.81
CA LEU A 121 -6.65 -1.85 13.07
C LEU A 121 -6.81 -1.00 11.80
N THR A 122 -6.33 -1.49 10.66
CA THR A 122 -6.53 -0.85 9.36
C THR A 122 -8.03 -0.78 9.01
N GLY A 123 -8.77 -1.87 9.19
CA GLY A 123 -10.20 -1.92 8.97
C GLY A 123 -10.96 -0.98 9.89
N LEU A 124 -10.60 -0.95 11.18
CA LEU A 124 -11.20 -0.03 12.15
C LEU A 124 -11.00 1.42 11.74
N PHE A 125 -9.78 1.80 11.34
CA PHE A 125 -9.50 3.15 10.88
C PHE A 125 -10.30 3.49 9.61
N LEU A 126 -10.24 2.63 8.59
CA LEU A 126 -10.94 2.86 7.32
C LEU A 126 -12.45 2.94 7.51
N GLY A 127 -13.05 2.02 8.30
CA GLY A 127 -14.46 2.04 8.60
C GLY A 127 -14.87 3.32 9.35
N SER A 128 -14.08 3.71 10.35
CA SER A 128 -14.31 4.95 11.10
C SER A 128 -14.17 6.19 10.22
N ALA A 129 -13.17 6.21 9.31
CA ALA A 129 -12.97 7.32 8.39
C ALA A 129 -14.13 7.46 7.39
N VAL A 130 -14.62 6.33 6.83
CA VAL A 130 -15.80 6.34 5.95
C VAL A 130 -17.04 6.82 6.69
N PHE A 131 -17.29 6.30 7.89
CA PHE A 131 -18.45 6.68 8.69
C PHE A 131 -18.41 8.17 9.10
N ALA A 132 -17.23 8.64 9.54
CA ALA A 132 -17.03 10.05 9.88
C ALA A 132 -17.17 10.96 8.65
N GLY A 133 -16.68 10.52 7.49
CA GLY A 133 -16.87 11.21 6.22
C GLY A 133 -18.36 11.35 5.87
N MET A 134 -19.14 10.27 6.01
CA MET A 134 -20.57 10.32 5.81
C MET A 134 -21.28 11.24 6.81
N LEU A 135 -20.89 11.15 8.08
CA LEU A 135 -21.44 12.02 9.15
C LEU A 135 -21.21 13.49 8.86
N PHE A 136 -19.98 13.87 8.49
CA PHE A 136 -19.60 15.28 8.33
C PHE A 136 -20.02 15.88 6.98
N PHE A 137 -19.97 15.10 5.90
CA PHE A 137 -20.15 15.63 4.55
C PHE A 137 -21.48 15.25 3.88
N ALA A 138 -22.15 14.17 4.31
CA ALA A 138 -23.37 13.69 3.67
C ALA A 138 -24.60 13.82 4.55
N TRP A 139 -24.50 13.54 5.87
CA TRP A 139 -25.65 13.54 6.77
C TRP A 139 -25.83 14.86 7.54
N SER A 140 -24.75 15.62 7.72
CA SER A 140 -24.84 16.92 8.37
C SER A 140 -25.54 17.94 7.49
N THR A 141 -26.48 18.68 8.06
CA THR A 141 -27.13 19.82 7.40
C THR A 141 -26.27 21.09 7.40
N ALA A 142 -25.28 21.15 8.28
CA ALA A 142 -24.31 22.24 8.36
C ALA A 142 -23.00 21.84 7.71
N ALA A 143 -22.39 22.75 6.94
CA ALA A 143 -21.06 22.52 6.39
C ALA A 143 -20.04 22.29 7.52
N PRO A 144 -19.14 21.30 7.39
CA PRO A 144 -18.12 21.05 8.40
C PRO A 144 -17.18 22.26 8.54
N SER A 145 -16.76 22.54 9.77
CA SER A 145 -15.78 23.62 10.00
C SER A 145 -14.44 23.31 9.35
N GLY A 146 -13.67 24.34 9.00
CA GLY A 146 -12.31 24.14 8.48
C GLY A 146 -11.42 23.32 9.41
N MET A 147 -11.61 23.45 10.72
CA MET A 147 -10.90 22.65 11.73
C MET A 147 -11.30 21.17 11.66
N THR A 148 -12.58 20.85 11.48
CA THR A 148 -13.06 19.46 11.32
C THR A 148 -12.43 18.81 10.11
N ILE A 149 -12.40 19.52 8.97
CA ILE A 149 -11.76 19.04 7.73
C ILE A 149 -10.25 18.81 7.96
N ALA A 150 -9.58 19.79 8.57
CA ALA A 150 -8.14 19.69 8.82
C ALA A 150 -7.78 18.48 9.71
N VAL A 151 -8.50 18.28 10.81
CA VAL A 151 -8.30 17.14 11.72
C VAL A 151 -8.58 15.81 11.01
N PHE A 152 -9.63 15.74 10.19
CA PHE A 152 -9.97 14.55 9.42
C PHE A 152 -8.85 14.19 8.41
N LEU A 153 -8.41 15.15 7.61
CA LEU A 153 -7.33 14.94 6.64
C LEU A 153 -6.00 14.62 7.31
N PHE A 154 -5.69 15.26 8.43
CA PHE A 154 -4.49 14.98 9.22
C PHE A 154 -4.49 13.56 9.78
N SER A 155 -5.65 13.08 10.27
CA SER A 155 -5.80 11.69 10.73
C SER A 155 -5.60 10.69 9.59
N CYS A 156 -6.15 10.96 8.41
CA CYS A 156 -5.91 10.15 7.21
C CYS A 156 -4.42 10.14 6.80
N LEU A 157 -3.75 11.29 6.88
CA LEU A 157 -2.33 11.39 6.57
C LEU A 157 -1.47 10.58 7.55
N ILE A 158 -1.72 10.68 8.86
CA ILE A 158 -1.01 9.87 9.87
C ILE A 158 -1.20 8.37 9.58
N PHE A 159 -2.42 7.97 9.29
CA PHE A 159 -2.71 6.58 8.96
C PHE A 159 -1.95 6.10 7.72
N LEU A 160 -1.93 6.89 6.64
CA LEU A 160 -1.18 6.58 5.42
C LEU A 160 0.32 6.44 5.70
N VAL A 161 0.89 7.39 6.47
CA VAL A 161 2.31 7.35 6.87
C VAL A 161 2.65 6.05 7.61
N LEU A 162 1.86 5.70 8.61
CA LEU A 162 2.09 4.50 9.41
C LEU A 162 1.87 3.22 8.58
N SER A 163 0.79 3.16 7.80
CA SER A 163 0.51 2.01 6.93
C SER A 163 1.60 1.78 5.90
N THR A 164 2.01 2.82 5.18
CA THR A 164 3.02 2.73 4.12
C THR A 164 4.35 2.20 4.63
N LEU A 165 4.69 2.46 5.90
CA LEU A 165 5.95 2.00 6.51
C LEU A 165 5.83 0.70 7.30
N TYR A 166 4.68 0.44 7.91
CA TYR A 166 4.48 -0.73 8.76
C TYR A 166 4.33 -2.02 7.95
N TRP A 167 3.49 -2.00 6.89
CA TRP A 167 3.22 -3.19 6.08
C TRP A 167 4.44 -3.76 5.36
N PRO A 168 5.35 -2.97 4.75
CA PRO A 168 6.60 -3.47 4.22
C PRO A 168 7.44 -4.24 5.25
N GLN A 169 7.54 -3.72 6.48
CA GLN A 169 8.30 -4.39 7.53
C GLN A 169 7.64 -5.69 7.98
N LEU A 170 6.30 -5.75 7.99
CA LEU A 170 5.56 -6.96 8.31
C LEU A 170 5.87 -8.09 7.34
N VAL A 171 5.96 -7.76 6.05
CA VAL A 171 6.18 -8.74 4.98
C VAL A 171 7.65 -9.15 4.85
N LEU A 172 8.56 -8.21 5.12
CA LEU A 172 10.01 -8.43 4.91
C LEU A 172 10.71 -9.02 6.12
N PHE A 173 10.22 -8.73 7.35
CA PHE A 173 10.95 -9.06 8.57
C PHE A 173 10.07 -9.78 9.59
N ASP A 174 10.59 -10.85 10.16
CA ASP A 174 9.95 -11.52 11.31
C ASP A 174 10.29 -10.76 12.60
N GLN A 175 9.55 -9.68 12.87
CA GLN A 175 9.74 -8.81 14.03
C GLN A 175 8.45 -8.68 14.83
N ARG A 176 8.57 -8.34 16.12
CA ARG A 176 7.42 -8.01 16.96
C ARG A 176 6.76 -6.70 16.52
N ALA A 177 5.44 -6.58 16.68
CA ALA A 177 4.68 -5.40 16.26
C ALA A 177 5.23 -4.08 16.83
N ALA A 178 5.64 -4.06 18.09
CA ALA A 178 6.24 -2.90 18.74
C ALA A 178 7.57 -2.45 18.08
N VAL A 179 8.39 -3.41 17.64
CA VAL A 179 9.65 -3.13 16.95
C VAL A 179 9.37 -2.53 15.57
N ARG A 180 8.41 -3.07 14.83
CA ARG A 180 7.99 -2.51 13.53
C ARG A 180 7.49 -1.08 13.67
N LEU A 181 6.65 -0.81 14.69
CA LEU A 181 6.16 0.54 14.95
C LEU A 181 7.30 1.51 15.30
N ARG A 182 8.20 1.11 16.19
CA ARG A 182 9.38 1.90 16.54
C ARG A 182 10.24 2.20 15.31
N ASN A 183 10.51 1.20 14.49
CA ASN A 183 11.29 1.37 13.26
C ASN A 183 10.60 2.28 12.26
N SER A 184 9.26 2.20 12.13
CA SER A 184 8.49 3.13 11.30
C SER A 184 8.63 4.56 11.78
N LEU A 185 8.52 4.81 13.09
CA LEU A 185 8.68 6.15 13.66
C LEU A 185 10.12 6.69 13.47
N LEU A 186 11.14 5.87 13.69
CA LEU A 186 12.52 6.27 13.42
C LEU A 186 12.78 6.58 11.94
N PHE A 187 12.17 5.81 11.04
CA PHE A 187 12.26 6.08 9.60
C PHE A 187 11.60 7.41 9.23
N ILE A 188 10.42 7.72 9.81
CA ILE A 188 9.73 9.00 9.59
C ILE A 188 10.63 10.15 10.00
N VAL A 189 11.24 10.08 11.19
CA VAL A 189 12.12 11.16 11.67
C VAL A 189 13.32 11.34 10.73
N LYS A 190 13.97 10.25 10.31
CA LYS A 190 15.14 10.30 9.42
C LYS A 190 14.79 10.79 8.01
N ASN A 191 13.63 10.39 7.46
CA ASN A 191 13.23 10.62 6.08
C ASN A 191 11.93 11.42 5.97
N PHE A 192 11.72 12.39 6.85
CA PHE A 192 10.46 13.11 7.03
C PHE A 192 9.88 13.66 5.71
N TRP A 193 10.64 14.45 4.97
CA TRP A 193 10.17 15.11 3.75
C TRP A 193 9.78 14.13 2.65
N SER A 194 10.52 13.05 2.51
CA SER A 194 10.20 12.04 1.50
C SER A 194 8.96 11.23 1.85
N THR A 195 8.84 10.85 3.12
CA THR A 195 7.67 10.13 3.62
C THR A 195 6.43 11.00 3.51
N LEU A 196 6.52 12.26 3.95
CA LEU A 196 5.42 13.23 3.85
C LEU A 196 5.00 13.45 2.40
N GLY A 197 5.94 13.68 1.49
CA GLY A 197 5.65 13.90 0.07
C GLY A 197 4.93 12.73 -0.58
N VAL A 198 5.36 11.50 -0.30
CA VAL A 198 4.71 10.28 -0.81
C VAL A 198 3.31 10.11 -0.23
N CYS A 199 3.14 10.32 1.07
CA CYS A 199 1.82 10.18 1.71
C CYS A 199 0.84 11.29 1.30
N LEU A 200 1.32 12.50 1.01
CA LEU A 200 0.49 13.55 0.41
C LEU A 200 0.06 13.17 -1.02
N LEU A 201 0.92 12.54 -1.80
CA LEU A 201 0.55 12.02 -3.13
C LEU A 201 -0.53 10.94 -3.02
N GLN A 202 -0.39 9.99 -2.09
CA GLN A 202 -1.41 8.98 -1.82
C GLN A 202 -2.73 9.62 -1.35
N LEU A 203 -2.66 10.58 -0.42
CA LEU A 203 -3.86 11.30 0.03
C LEU A 203 -4.56 12.01 -1.12
N ALA A 204 -3.81 12.70 -1.98
CA ALA A 204 -4.36 13.35 -3.17
C ALA A 204 -5.00 12.33 -4.12
N TRP A 205 -4.38 11.16 -4.33
CA TRP A 205 -4.93 10.08 -5.13
C TRP A 205 -6.29 9.62 -4.60
N TRP A 206 -6.40 9.33 -3.29
CA TRP A 206 -7.65 8.88 -2.69
C TRP A 206 -8.72 9.98 -2.64
N LEU A 207 -8.32 11.25 -2.45
CA LEU A 207 -9.25 12.38 -2.57
C LEU A 207 -9.81 12.50 -3.98
N LEU A 208 -8.99 12.36 -5.02
CA LEU A 208 -9.47 12.34 -6.41
C LEU A 208 -10.43 11.17 -6.64
N MET A 209 -10.15 9.97 -6.09
CA MET A 209 -11.07 8.83 -6.20
C MET A 209 -12.45 9.15 -5.58
N VAL A 210 -12.48 9.83 -4.45
CA VAL A 210 -13.74 10.23 -3.78
C VAL A 210 -14.45 11.36 -4.52
N LEU A 211 -13.72 12.39 -4.93
CA LEU A 211 -14.30 13.57 -5.60
C LEU A 211 -14.96 13.23 -6.95
N PHE A 212 -14.38 12.28 -7.68
CA PHE A 212 -14.90 11.85 -8.98
C PHE A 212 -15.74 10.57 -8.91
N ALA A 213 -16.17 10.14 -7.71
CA ALA A 213 -17.17 9.08 -7.62
C ALA A 213 -18.50 9.52 -8.26
N PRO A 214 -19.25 8.61 -8.93
CA PRO A 214 -19.03 7.16 -9.05
C PRO A 214 -18.11 6.71 -10.18
N TRP A 215 -17.65 7.61 -11.06
CA TRP A 215 -16.85 7.26 -12.24
C TRP A 215 -15.54 6.53 -11.89
N THR A 216 -14.89 6.94 -10.81
CA THR A 216 -13.67 6.34 -10.31
C THR A 216 -13.86 4.96 -9.68
N LEU A 217 -15.09 4.55 -9.35
CA LEU A 217 -15.36 3.20 -8.84
C LEU A 217 -14.97 2.11 -9.83
N ILE A 218 -15.00 2.41 -11.14
CA ILE A 218 -14.54 1.48 -12.20
C ILE A 218 -13.01 1.28 -12.10
N LEU A 219 -12.26 2.32 -11.72
CA LEU A 219 -10.82 2.26 -11.58
C LEU A 219 -10.39 1.47 -10.34
N LEU A 220 -11.25 1.34 -9.34
CA LEU A 220 -10.94 0.68 -8.08
C LEU A 220 -10.47 -0.77 -8.29
N PRO A 221 -11.19 -1.66 -9.00
CA PRO A 221 -10.71 -3.00 -9.31
C PRO A 221 -9.59 -3.02 -10.35
N LEU A 222 -9.53 -2.04 -11.25
CA LEU A 222 -8.55 -2.03 -12.34
C LEU A 222 -7.16 -1.60 -11.89
N ALA A 223 -7.07 -0.51 -11.12
CA ALA A 223 -5.78 0.09 -10.81
C ALA A 223 -5.69 0.77 -9.45
N ALA A 224 -6.77 1.28 -8.87
CA ALA A 224 -6.70 2.25 -7.78
C ALA A 224 -5.87 1.79 -6.58
N VAL A 225 -6.00 0.54 -6.16
CA VAL A 225 -5.34 0.03 -4.94
C VAL A 225 -3.89 -0.33 -5.19
N TRP A 226 -3.60 -1.12 -6.22
CA TRP A 226 -2.24 -1.60 -6.45
C TRP A 226 -1.33 -0.53 -7.06
N PHE A 227 -1.88 0.37 -7.88
CA PHE A 227 -1.11 1.43 -8.53
C PHE A 227 -0.62 2.48 -7.54
N ASP A 228 -1.50 2.95 -6.63
CA ASP A 228 -1.15 3.85 -5.54
C ASP A 228 -0.04 3.26 -4.67
N LEU A 229 -0.22 2.00 -4.25
CA LEU A 229 0.77 1.31 -3.44
C LEU A 229 2.11 1.14 -4.18
N PHE A 230 2.07 0.76 -5.47
CA PHE A 230 3.28 0.63 -6.27
C PHE A 230 4.02 1.96 -6.40
N ALA A 231 3.31 3.05 -6.70
CA ALA A 231 3.90 4.38 -6.82
C ALA A 231 4.54 4.83 -5.49
N ALA A 232 3.84 4.65 -4.38
CA ALA A 232 4.35 5.01 -3.05
C ALA A 232 5.61 4.23 -2.67
N LEU A 233 5.58 2.90 -2.82
CA LEU A 233 6.72 2.05 -2.50
C LEU A 233 7.88 2.27 -3.46
N PHE A 234 7.62 2.51 -4.75
CA PHE A 234 8.67 2.84 -5.71
C PHE A 234 9.46 4.08 -5.30
N LEU A 235 8.77 5.14 -4.89
CA LEU A 235 9.41 6.39 -4.45
C LEU A 235 10.18 6.26 -3.13
N LEU A 236 9.77 5.36 -2.25
CA LEU A 236 10.41 5.15 -0.95
C LEU A 236 11.42 4.01 -0.93
N TYR A 237 11.44 3.15 -1.96
CA TYR A 237 12.18 1.88 -1.92
C TYR A 237 13.66 2.03 -1.63
N ASP A 238 14.34 2.92 -2.32
CA ASP A 238 15.79 3.13 -2.16
C ASP A 238 16.14 3.56 -0.72
N ARG A 239 15.29 4.40 -0.12
CA ARG A 239 15.46 4.85 1.28
C ARG A 239 15.12 3.76 2.28
N LEU A 240 14.13 2.91 1.96
CA LEU A 240 13.82 1.74 2.77
C LEU A 240 14.96 0.72 2.71
N ASP A 241 15.53 0.47 1.53
CA ASP A 241 16.69 -0.42 1.38
C ASP A 241 17.91 0.13 2.11
N GLU A 242 18.19 1.44 2.01
CA GLU A 242 19.27 2.08 2.77
C GLU A 242 19.07 1.96 4.30
N ALA A 243 17.85 2.19 4.79
CA ALA A 243 17.57 2.18 6.23
C ALA A 243 17.55 0.79 6.84
N PHE A 244 17.03 -0.21 6.11
CA PHE A 244 16.81 -1.57 6.62
C PHE A 244 17.70 -2.63 5.98
N ALA A 245 18.59 -2.25 5.06
CA ALA A 245 19.47 -3.16 4.31
C ALA A 245 18.69 -4.36 3.72
N ILE A 246 17.54 -4.09 3.12
CA ILE A 246 16.57 -5.11 2.69
C ILE A 246 17.21 -6.11 1.74
N GLU A 247 17.86 -5.62 0.68
CA GLU A 247 18.45 -6.48 -0.34
C GLU A 247 19.61 -7.31 0.22
N LYS A 248 20.43 -6.71 1.10
CA LYS A 248 21.53 -7.40 1.75
C LYS A 248 21.04 -8.51 2.70
N SER A 249 20.04 -8.20 3.52
CA SER A 249 19.46 -9.16 4.47
C SER A 249 18.78 -10.32 3.74
N LEU A 250 18.06 -10.05 2.65
CA LEU A 250 17.40 -11.07 1.85
C LEU A 250 18.38 -11.92 1.04
N ALA A 251 19.46 -11.33 0.51
CA ALA A 251 20.51 -12.08 -0.18
C ALA A 251 21.21 -13.08 0.75
N GLN A 252 21.36 -12.73 2.03
CA GLN A 252 21.90 -13.63 3.04
C GLN A 252 20.91 -14.73 3.45
N ALA A 253 19.62 -14.39 3.62
CA ALA A 253 18.61 -15.34 4.08
C ALA A 253 18.09 -16.26 2.96
N PHE A 254 18.03 -15.76 1.73
CA PHE A 254 17.43 -16.44 0.57
C PHE A 254 18.26 -16.21 -0.69
N PRO A 255 19.44 -16.83 -0.82
CA PRO A 255 20.33 -16.64 -1.98
C PRO A 255 19.65 -17.03 -3.31
N GLU A 256 18.68 -17.92 -3.30
CA GLU A 256 17.88 -18.34 -4.45
C GLU A 256 16.94 -17.25 -5.02
N GLN A 257 16.61 -16.23 -4.22
CA GLN A 257 15.73 -15.11 -4.59
C GLN A 257 16.52 -13.91 -5.15
N VAL A 258 17.83 -13.98 -5.15
CA VAL A 258 18.67 -12.96 -5.78
C VAL A 258 18.66 -13.21 -7.29
N PRO A 259 18.35 -12.20 -8.11
CA PRO A 259 18.44 -12.35 -9.56
C PRO A 259 19.84 -12.81 -9.94
N ARG A 260 19.95 -13.96 -10.64
CA ARG A 260 21.23 -14.35 -11.23
C ARG A 260 21.56 -13.27 -12.25
N ARG A 261 22.72 -12.65 -12.09
CA ARG A 261 23.29 -11.79 -13.13
C ARG A 261 23.71 -12.73 -14.24
N ASP A 262 22.92 -12.80 -15.30
CA ASP A 262 23.40 -13.38 -16.53
C ASP A 262 24.53 -12.47 -17.01
N CYS A 263 25.74 -13.00 -16.97
CA CYS A 263 26.98 -12.37 -17.42
C CYS A 263 26.93 -12.17 -18.94
#